data_77358b8fe17124b2a2c0e0f3a7066c98
#
_entry.id   77358b8fe17124b2a2c0e0f3a7066c98
#
_cell.length_a   1.000
_cell.length_b   1.000
_cell.length_c   1.000
_cell.angle_alpha   90.00
_cell.angle_beta   90.00
_cell.angle_gamma   90.00
#
_symmetry.space_group_name_H-M   'P 1'
#
loop_
_entity.id
_entity.type
_entity.pdbx_description
1 polymer ?
#
loop_
_entity_poly.entity_id
_entity_poly.type
_entity_poly.pdbx_seq_one_letter_code
_entity_poly.pdbx_strand_id
1 'polypeptide(L)'
;MFQTEFEFTLPCGYLGEDGTLHRQGIMRRATAADEIVPLRDPRVQKNPAYLVIILLSRVITRLGSVEYINPNVIENLYATDLAYLQDLY
;
A
#
# COMPACT_ATOMS: atom_id res chain seq x y z
N MET A 1 4.52 -24.50 5.21
CA MET A 1 3.41 -23.65 5.65
C MET A 1 3.23 -22.49 4.69
N PHE A 2 2.01 -22.12 4.43
CA PHE A 2 1.67 -21.03 3.50
C PHE A 2 1.90 -19.69 4.17
N GLN A 3 2.76 -18.87 3.60
CA GLN A 3 3.04 -17.53 4.15
C GLN A 3 1.96 -16.54 3.70
N THR A 4 1.30 -15.90 4.66
CA THR A 4 0.21 -14.96 4.36
C THR A 4 0.60 -13.50 4.59
N GLU A 5 1.72 -13.25 5.24
CA GLU A 5 2.22 -11.90 5.50
C GLU A 5 3.69 -11.81 5.15
N PHE A 6 4.08 -10.62 4.69
CA PHE A 6 5.46 -10.34 4.26
C PHE A 6 5.91 -9.02 4.89
N GLU A 7 7.06 -9.05 5.58
CA GLU A 7 7.66 -7.83 6.08
C GLU A 7 8.39 -7.13 4.95
N PHE A 8 8.38 -5.80 5.00
CA PHE A 8 9.10 -5.01 4.02
C PHE A 8 9.76 -3.80 4.66
N THR A 9 10.76 -3.26 3.97
CA THR A 9 11.43 -2.02 4.35
C THR A 9 11.47 -1.12 3.13
N LEU A 10 10.80 0.04 3.22
CA LEU A 10 10.76 0.98 2.11
C LEU A 10 12.14 1.58 1.86
N PRO A 11 12.56 1.72 0.59
CA PRO A 11 13.85 2.34 0.27
C PRO A 11 13.98 3.77 0.79
N CYS A 12 12.94 4.59 0.65
CA CYS A 12 12.96 5.98 1.12
C CYS A 12 12.21 6.16 2.42
N GLY A 13 10.99 5.63 2.51
CA GLY A 13 10.14 5.76 3.67
C GLY A 13 9.02 6.77 3.50
N TYR A 14 7.98 6.63 4.33
CA TYR A 14 6.84 7.52 4.36
C TYR A 14 7.02 8.53 5.50
N LEU A 15 6.97 9.81 5.16
CA LEU A 15 7.09 10.86 6.16
C LEU A 15 5.71 11.20 6.70
N GLY A 16 5.48 10.89 7.98
CA GLY A 16 4.22 11.20 8.65
C GLY A 16 4.08 12.67 8.96
N GLU A 17 2.87 13.07 9.36
CA GLU A 17 2.56 14.47 9.67
C GLU A 17 3.40 15.00 10.84
N ASP A 18 3.77 14.12 11.76
CA ASP A 18 4.59 14.49 12.93
C ASP A 18 6.08 14.54 12.63
N GLY A 19 6.46 14.33 11.37
CA GLY A 19 7.86 14.31 10.96
C GLY A 19 8.56 12.98 11.14
N THR A 20 7.84 11.94 11.60
CA THR A 20 8.41 10.60 11.75
C THR A 20 8.50 9.90 10.40
N LEU A 21 9.66 9.30 10.13
CA LEU A 21 9.87 8.54 8.90
C LEU A 21 9.54 7.07 9.14
N HIS A 22 8.58 6.54 8.39
CA HIS A 22 8.12 5.16 8.52
C HIS A 22 8.64 4.34 7.34
N ARG A 23 9.46 3.33 7.61
CA ARG A 23 10.06 2.51 6.56
C ARG A 23 9.63 1.05 6.63
N GLN A 24 9.40 0.53 7.85
CA GLN A 24 9.09 -0.88 8.01
C GLN A 24 7.59 -1.10 8.03
N GLY A 25 7.15 -2.17 7.39
CA GLY A 25 5.74 -2.48 7.33
C GLY A 25 5.48 -3.95 7.06
N ILE A 26 4.20 -4.28 6.95
CA ILE A 26 3.74 -5.64 6.70
C ILE A 26 2.70 -5.59 5.58
N MET A 27 2.86 -6.47 4.60
CA MET A 27 1.90 -6.67 3.52
C MET A 27 1.32 -8.07 3.65
N ARG A 28 -0.02 -8.18 3.63
CA ARG A 28 -0.65 -9.49 3.60
C ARG A 28 -0.80 -9.97 2.16
N ARG A 29 -0.94 -11.27 1.99
CA ARG A 29 -1.21 -11.83 0.67
C ARG A 29 -2.59 -11.35 0.20
N ALA A 30 -2.66 -10.91 -1.05
CA ALA A 30 -3.91 -10.45 -1.64
C ALA A 30 -4.84 -11.63 -1.92
N THR A 31 -6.14 -11.38 -1.78
CA THR A 31 -7.18 -12.31 -2.20
C THR A 31 -7.78 -11.83 -3.52
N ALA A 32 -8.60 -12.68 -4.14
CA ALA A 32 -9.31 -12.28 -5.36
C ALA A 32 -10.17 -11.04 -5.13
N ALA A 33 -10.79 -10.92 -3.94
CA ALA A 33 -11.61 -9.76 -3.63
C ALA A 33 -10.78 -8.47 -3.65
N ASP A 34 -9.53 -8.53 -3.24
CA ASP A 34 -8.66 -7.35 -3.25
C ASP A 34 -8.43 -6.81 -4.66
N GLU A 35 -8.52 -7.66 -5.67
CA GLU A 35 -8.33 -7.26 -7.05
C GLU A 35 -9.65 -6.86 -7.73
N ILE A 36 -10.76 -7.44 -7.29
CA ILE A 36 -12.06 -7.22 -7.92
C ILE A 36 -12.80 -6.01 -7.34
N VAL A 37 -12.84 -5.92 -6.01
CA VAL A 37 -13.62 -4.86 -5.34
C VAL A 37 -13.17 -3.45 -5.75
N PRO A 38 -11.85 -3.15 -5.84
CA PRO A 38 -11.44 -1.81 -6.24
C PRO A 38 -11.89 -1.39 -7.64
N LEU A 39 -12.19 -2.35 -8.52
CA LEU A 39 -12.64 -2.01 -9.87
C LEU A 39 -13.97 -1.25 -9.87
N ARG A 40 -14.74 -1.36 -8.79
CA ARG A 40 -16.01 -0.62 -8.62
C ARG A 40 -15.80 0.78 -8.09
N ASP A 41 -14.60 1.11 -7.64
CA ASP A 41 -14.32 2.42 -7.05
C ASP A 41 -14.38 3.49 -8.13
N PRO A 42 -15.14 4.58 -7.93
CA PRO A 42 -15.24 5.65 -8.94
C PRO A 42 -13.89 6.24 -9.31
N ARG A 43 -12.93 6.28 -8.38
CA ARG A 43 -11.59 6.80 -8.65
C ARG A 43 -10.86 5.92 -9.66
N VAL A 44 -11.04 4.60 -9.57
CA VAL A 44 -10.45 3.64 -10.49
C VAL A 44 -11.14 3.72 -11.85
N GLN A 45 -12.46 3.88 -11.85
CA GLN A 45 -13.22 3.98 -13.10
C GLN A 45 -12.83 5.23 -13.90
N LYS A 46 -12.56 6.34 -13.22
CA LYS A 46 -12.10 7.56 -13.88
C LYS A 46 -10.64 7.50 -14.30
N ASN A 47 -9.82 6.79 -13.54
CA ASN A 47 -8.38 6.68 -13.78
C ASN A 47 -7.91 5.27 -13.40
N PRO A 48 -7.84 4.35 -14.38
CA PRO A 48 -7.45 2.97 -14.09
C PRO A 48 -6.09 2.84 -13.40
N ALA A 49 -5.19 3.80 -13.58
CA ALA A 49 -3.89 3.79 -12.92
C ALA A 49 -4.04 3.89 -11.39
N TYR A 50 -5.18 4.38 -10.90
CA TYR A 50 -5.42 4.50 -9.48
C TYR A 50 -5.66 3.15 -8.80
N LEU A 51 -5.85 2.10 -9.59
CA LEU A 51 -6.10 0.75 -9.06
C LEU A 51 -4.99 0.31 -8.09
N VAL A 52 -3.73 0.57 -8.43
CA VAL A 52 -2.61 0.15 -7.59
C VAL A 52 -2.64 0.85 -6.23
N ILE A 53 -3.09 2.09 -6.18
CA ILE A 53 -3.20 2.86 -4.94
C ILE A 53 -4.22 2.19 -4.00
N ILE A 54 -5.41 1.89 -4.53
CA ILE A 54 -6.46 1.25 -3.75
C ILE A 54 -6.02 -0.15 -3.31
N LEU A 55 -5.43 -0.90 -4.23
CA LEU A 55 -5.00 -2.27 -3.97
C LEU A 55 -3.98 -2.31 -2.82
N LEU A 56 -2.95 -1.47 -2.89
CA LEU A 56 -1.93 -1.44 -1.84
C LEU A 56 -2.50 -0.99 -0.50
N SER A 57 -3.46 -0.05 -0.50
CA SER A 57 -4.09 0.39 0.75
C SER A 57 -4.87 -0.73 1.42
N ARG A 58 -5.31 -1.75 0.66
CA ARG A 58 -6.02 -2.89 1.21
C ARG A 58 -5.08 -3.95 1.78
N VAL A 59 -3.92 -4.15 1.15
CA VAL A 59 -3.03 -5.27 1.52
C VAL A 59 -1.92 -4.87 2.49
N ILE A 60 -1.59 -3.58 2.58
CA ILE A 60 -0.62 -3.14 3.58
C ILE A 60 -1.35 -3.01 4.91
N THR A 61 -0.98 -3.86 5.87
CA THR A 61 -1.63 -3.91 7.18
C THR A 61 -0.89 -3.09 8.23
N ARG A 62 0.38 -2.75 7.96
CA ARG A 62 1.18 -1.98 8.88
C ARG A 62 2.23 -1.17 8.13
N LEU A 63 2.43 0.07 8.56
CA LEU A 63 3.50 0.93 8.06
C LEU A 63 3.99 1.78 9.23
N GLY A 64 5.11 1.35 9.84
CA GLY A 64 5.64 2.00 11.03
C GLY A 64 4.58 2.10 12.12
N SER A 65 4.35 3.31 12.60
CA SER A 65 3.32 3.60 13.61
C SER A 65 2.11 4.34 13.04
N VAL A 66 1.95 4.35 11.71
CA VAL A 66 0.77 4.95 11.08
C VAL A 66 -0.47 4.18 11.54
N GLU A 67 -1.43 4.89 12.12
CA GLU A 67 -2.59 4.24 12.72
C GLU A 67 -3.59 3.74 11.70
N TYR A 68 -3.74 4.46 10.59
CA TYR A 68 -4.74 4.13 9.59
C TYR A 68 -4.15 4.26 8.20
N ILE A 69 -4.04 3.13 7.51
CA ILE A 69 -3.52 3.08 6.16
C ILE A 69 -4.69 3.18 5.19
N ASN A 70 -4.66 4.21 4.36
CA ASN A 70 -5.73 4.51 3.42
C ASN A 70 -5.10 4.95 2.09
N PRO A 71 -5.91 5.14 1.02
CA PRO A 71 -5.35 5.55 -0.27
C PRO A 71 -4.52 6.83 -0.21
N ASN A 72 -4.86 7.76 0.68
CA ASN A 72 -4.11 9.01 0.80
C ASN A 72 -2.68 8.76 1.28
N VAL A 73 -2.49 7.81 2.20
CA VAL A 73 -1.15 7.43 2.66
C VAL A 73 -0.33 6.89 1.48
N ILE A 74 -0.94 6.01 0.70
CA ILE A 74 -0.25 5.39 -0.44
C ILE A 74 0.09 6.45 -1.51
N GLU A 75 -0.80 7.41 -1.76
CA GLU A 75 -0.52 8.49 -2.72
C GLU A 75 0.67 9.33 -2.32
N ASN A 76 0.96 9.43 -1.03
CA ASN A 76 2.05 10.27 -0.53
C ASN A 76 3.37 9.53 -0.40
N LEU A 77 3.42 8.27 -0.81
CA LEU A 77 4.68 7.54 -0.92
C LEU A 77 5.50 8.09 -2.09
N TYR A 78 6.82 8.04 -1.94
CA TYR A 78 7.69 8.36 -3.06
C TYR A 78 7.53 7.31 -4.16
N ALA A 79 7.73 7.72 -5.42
CA ALA A 79 7.54 6.82 -6.55
C ALA A 79 8.43 5.57 -6.47
N THR A 80 9.65 5.73 -5.93
CA THR A 80 10.57 4.61 -5.73
C THR A 80 9.97 3.57 -4.79
N ASP A 81 9.34 4.03 -3.70
CA ASP A 81 8.73 3.13 -2.74
C ASP A 81 7.50 2.44 -3.31
N LEU A 82 6.72 3.18 -4.12
CA LEU A 82 5.55 2.60 -4.78
C LEU A 82 5.98 1.48 -5.72
N ALA A 83 7.03 1.70 -6.51
CA ALA A 83 7.56 0.67 -7.42
C ALA A 83 8.04 -0.55 -6.65
N TYR A 84 8.73 -0.32 -5.53
CA TYR A 84 9.20 -1.40 -4.66
C TYR A 84 8.03 -2.26 -4.16
N LEU A 85 6.95 -1.61 -3.72
CA LEU A 85 5.78 -2.32 -3.20
C LEU A 85 5.05 -3.09 -4.30
N GLN A 86 5.01 -2.55 -5.52
CA GLN A 86 4.43 -3.26 -6.65
C GLN A 86 5.21 -4.52 -6.97
N ASP A 87 6.52 -4.46 -6.90
CA ASP A 87 7.37 -5.63 -7.13
C ASP A 87 7.17 -6.68 -6.04
N LEU A 88 6.98 -6.23 -4.80
CA LEU A 88 6.74 -7.12 -3.68
C LEU A 88 5.38 -7.80 -3.79
N TYR A 89 4.39 -7.05 -4.27
CA TYR A 89 3.04 -7.56 -4.47
C TYR A 89 3.03 -8.66 -5.52
#